data_30659f21b5e51a09dabe9bd3dc0e08e8
#
_entry.id   30659f21b5e51a09dabe9bd3dc0e08e8
#
_cell.length_a   1.000
_cell.length_b   1.000
_cell.length_c   1.000
_cell.angle_alpha   90.00
_cell.angle_beta   90.00
_cell.angle_gamma   90.00
#
_symmetry.space_group_name_H-M   'P 1'
#
loop_
_entity.id
_entity.type
_entity.pdbx_description
1 polymer ?
#
loop_
_entity_poly.entity_id
_entity_poly.type
_entity_poly.pdbx_seq_one_letter_code
_entity_poly.pdbx_strand_id
1 'polypeptide(L)'
;MKKQLLLILGLFALLPSLTFAQSKERMLIYSKSGEVFPYRAEHIDSIKFLTNDVDLSLNPTVTPHESGETGKMKLKIGKVGGDVRNIKVILPESFMIAQMDDMQCLRLFTPEMAARMGVQIFSVEGEKEYDLSGMQQGYAYTALFLPYDEYGCPGNVKRVEFNVPKGKLAGDPKIEVTFSDITETGYTATLRPNADVAGYFFLNDLTDATSRNQIMQMMHIPDLKHYIVLYGKDFQTSKPHEGDEASKMNDFKPGTSYSVSVVLMDKMGQYSDVQEFKVMTKKKGTSETAKVKIEVQEVSKTTATVLYTPDENTSSYREIVIEKSTYNEEEMIKFLTETPETLSLPFRTEAYTSGWNELKPGTAYYAIAIAQNADGKWGPLTKVEFSTK
;
A
#
# COMPACT_ATOMS: atom_id res chain seq x y z
N MET A 1 57.82 29.86 61.53
CA MET A 1 57.26 29.71 60.19
C MET A 1 56.26 28.55 60.04
N LYS A 2 56.30 27.44 60.78
CA LYS A 2 55.39 26.29 60.63
C LYS A 2 53.97 26.51 61.23
N LYS A 3 53.78 27.41 62.20
CA LYS A 3 52.44 27.67 62.82
C LYS A 3 51.55 28.61 61.98
N GLN A 4 52.12 29.48 61.16
CA GLN A 4 51.32 30.38 60.31
C GLN A 4 50.81 29.67 59.03
N LEU A 5 51.50 28.62 58.56
CA LEU A 5 51.08 27.83 57.38
C LEU A 5 49.86 26.96 57.71
N LEU A 6 49.73 26.50 58.97
CA LEU A 6 48.56 25.71 59.40
C LEU A 6 47.25 26.54 59.50
N LEU A 7 47.42 27.86 59.81
CA LEU A 7 46.24 28.75 59.95
C LEU A 7 45.66 29.14 58.56
N ILE A 8 46.51 29.25 57.53
CA ILE A 8 46.10 29.55 56.16
C ILE A 8 45.43 28.30 55.51
N LEU A 9 45.93 27.09 55.79
CA LEU A 9 45.27 25.86 55.33
C LEU A 9 43.90 25.60 56.03
N GLY A 10 43.76 26.02 57.30
CA GLY A 10 42.50 25.90 58.03
C GLY A 10 41.42 26.89 57.54
N LEU A 11 41.83 28.07 57.03
CA LEU A 11 40.87 29.04 56.47
C LEU A 11 40.33 28.67 55.11
N PHE A 12 41.10 27.91 54.32
CA PHE A 12 40.60 27.36 53.02
C PHE A 12 39.66 26.17 53.18
N ALA A 13 39.70 25.48 54.34
CA ALA A 13 38.77 24.37 54.60
C ALA A 13 37.39 24.81 55.10
N LEU A 14 37.21 26.11 55.37
CA LEU A 14 35.95 26.72 55.83
C LEU A 14 35.26 27.60 54.77
N LEU A 15 35.72 27.58 53.53
CA LEU A 15 34.90 28.09 52.45
C LEU A 15 33.76 27.10 52.28
N PRO A 16 32.48 27.51 52.59
CA PRO A 16 31.36 26.69 52.21
C PRO A 16 31.52 26.46 50.68
N SER A 17 31.58 25.20 50.28
CA SER A 17 31.36 24.86 48.92
C SER A 17 30.01 25.48 48.56
N LEU A 18 29.99 26.62 47.91
CA LEU A 18 28.84 27.15 47.21
C LEU A 18 28.56 26.14 46.09
N THR A 19 27.97 24.99 46.50
CA THR A 19 27.22 24.17 45.60
C THR A 19 26.05 25.03 45.21
N PHE A 20 26.16 25.69 44.04
CA PHE A 20 24.99 26.20 43.35
C PHE A 20 24.10 24.97 43.16
N ALA A 21 23.14 24.81 44.07
CA ALA A 21 22.09 23.83 43.88
C ALA A 21 21.41 24.22 42.58
N GLN A 22 21.73 23.50 41.50
CA GLN A 22 21.06 23.69 40.24
C GLN A 22 19.56 23.52 40.52
N SER A 23 18.80 24.56 40.32
CA SER A 23 17.35 24.50 40.44
C SER A 23 16.85 23.31 39.66
N LYS A 24 16.18 22.38 40.32
CA LYS A 24 15.54 21.23 39.67
C LYS A 24 14.16 21.59 39.14
N GLU A 25 13.70 22.81 39.37
CA GLU A 25 12.40 23.27 38.94
C GLU A 25 12.35 23.51 37.44
N ARG A 26 11.29 23.01 36.82
CA ARG A 26 11.03 23.16 35.38
C ARG A 26 9.61 23.61 35.17
N MET A 27 9.41 24.56 34.30
CA MET A 27 8.09 24.90 33.78
C MET A 27 7.83 24.01 32.56
N LEU A 28 6.70 23.31 32.56
CA LEU A 28 6.25 22.51 31.42
C LEU A 28 4.99 23.15 30.86
N ILE A 29 5.04 23.54 29.59
CA ILE A 29 3.87 24.04 28.90
C ILE A 29 3.34 22.89 28.02
N TYR A 30 2.11 22.44 28.30
CA TYR A 30 1.41 21.45 27.52
C TYR A 30 0.57 22.14 26.47
N SER A 31 0.90 21.94 25.18
CA SER A 31 0.09 22.44 24.10
C SER A 31 -1.16 21.58 23.89
N LYS A 32 -2.19 22.14 23.27
CA LYS A 32 -3.38 21.36 22.85
C LYS A 32 -3.05 20.32 21.79
N SER A 33 -1.94 20.46 21.07
CA SER A 33 -1.41 19.45 20.10
C SER A 33 -0.75 18.25 20.80
N GLY A 34 -0.60 18.28 22.13
CA GLY A 34 0.05 17.23 22.91
C GLY A 34 1.56 17.36 23.03
N GLU A 35 2.15 18.43 22.48
CA GLU A 35 3.57 18.74 22.65
C GLU A 35 3.82 19.31 24.03
N VAL A 36 5.01 19.05 24.59
CA VAL A 36 5.44 19.56 25.89
C VAL A 36 6.70 20.39 25.69
N PHE A 37 6.63 21.66 26.05
CA PHE A 37 7.75 22.59 26.00
C PHE A 37 8.36 22.75 27.37
N PRO A 38 9.53 22.16 27.66
CA PRO A 38 10.18 22.26 28.96
C PRO A 38 11.09 23.51 29.01
N TYR A 39 10.98 24.27 30.10
CA TYR A 39 11.85 25.40 30.43
C TYR A 39 12.48 25.18 31.79
N ARG A 40 13.74 25.56 31.97
CA ARG A 40 14.33 25.63 33.31
C ARG A 40 13.84 26.89 33.99
N ALA A 41 13.33 26.77 35.24
CA ALA A 41 12.77 27.90 35.99
C ALA A 41 13.81 29.01 36.17
N GLU A 42 15.10 28.64 36.34
CA GLU A 42 16.22 29.58 36.48
C GLU A 42 16.49 30.47 35.25
N HIS A 43 15.95 30.09 34.10
CA HIS A 43 16.07 30.87 32.86
C HIS A 43 14.81 31.72 32.57
N ILE A 44 13.83 31.72 33.45
CA ILE A 44 12.56 32.43 33.27
C ILE A 44 12.55 33.63 34.20
N ASP A 45 12.64 34.80 33.61
CA ASP A 45 12.53 36.04 34.36
C ASP A 45 11.07 36.37 34.71
N SER A 46 10.18 36.27 33.72
CA SER A 46 8.76 36.53 33.87
C SER A 46 7.91 35.74 32.88
N ILE A 47 6.64 35.46 33.26
CA ILE A 47 5.64 34.89 32.38
C ILE A 47 4.55 35.95 32.17
N LYS A 48 4.28 36.32 30.93
CA LYS A 48 3.20 37.24 30.56
C LYS A 48 2.24 36.55 29.63
N PHE A 49 0.94 36.70 29.90
CA PHE A 49 -0.12 36.31 29.01
C PHE A 49 -0.64 37.58 28.33
N LEU A 50 -0.47 37.67 27.02
CA LEU A 50 -0.98 38.80 26.23
C LEU A 50 -2.26 38.35 25.54
N THR A 51 -3.30 39.14 25.63
CA THR A 51 -4.53 38.96 24.83
C THR A 51 -4.56 40.09 23.81
N ASN A 52 -4.02 39.79 22.62
CA ASN A 52 -4.03 40.73 21.48
C ASN A 52 -4.86 40.13 20.35
N ASP A 53 -5.65 40.96 19.69
CA ASP A 53 -6.26 40.59 18.42
C ASP A 53 -5.14 40.58 17.37
N VAL A 54 -4.72 39.39 16.97
CA VAL A 54 -3.61 39.20 16.02
C VAL A 54 -4.20 38.88 14.65
N ASP A 55 -3.88 39.69 13.64
CA ASP A 55 -4.28 39.44 12.25
C ASP A 55 -3.23 38.59 11.51
N LEU A 56 -3.41 37.29 11.53
CA LEU A 56 -2.61 36.29 10.78
C LEU A 56 -3.32 35.80 9.51
N SER A 57 -4.19 36.60 8.94
CA SER A 57 -4.92 36.24 7.72
C SER A 57 -4.00 36.03 6.51
N LEU A 58 -4.34 35.06 5.66
CA LEU A 58 -3.64 34.73 4.42
C LEU A 58 -4.62 34.59 3.26
N ASN A 59 -4.21 35.00 2.07
CA ASN A 59 -4.98 34.81 0.84
C ASN A 59 -4.09 34.22 -0.27
N PRO A 60 -3.55 33.00 -0.12
CA PRO A 60 -2.73 32.35 -1.13
C PRO A 60 -3.57 31.74 -2.24
N THR A 61 -2.98 31.66 -3.44
CA THR A 61 -3.52 30.96 -4.60
C THR A 61 -2.43 30.13 -5.28
N VAL A 62 -2.80 29.02 -5.89
CA VAL A 62 -1.91 28.19 -6.72
C VAL A 62 -2.58 28.02 -8.08
N THR A 63 -1.86 28.34 -9.15
CA THR A 63 -2.33 28.27 -10.53
C THR A 63 -1.29 27.59 -11.42
N PRO A 64 -1.68 27.05 -12.59
CA PRO A 64 -0.70 26.59 -13.56
C PRO A 64 0.29 27.69 -13.93
N HIS A 65 1.56 27.33 -14.14
CA HIS A 65 2.58 28.27 -14.55
C HIS A 65 2.33 28.74 -15.99
N GLU A 66 2.60 30.02 -16.27
CA GLU A 66 2.33 30.68 -17.57
C GLU A 66 3.13 30.06 -18.74
N SER A 67 4.29 29.45 -18.45
CA SER A 67 5.08 28.76 -19.46
C SER A 67 4.39 27.51 -20.04
N GLY A 68 3.36 26.96 -19.38
CA GLY A 68 2.72 25.71 -19.76
C GLY A 68 3.61 24.48 -19.61
N GLU A 69 4.77 24.62 -18.95
CA GLU A 69 5.68 23.49 -18.72
C GLU A 69 5.05 22.48 -17.74
N THR A 70 5.20 21.20 -18.08
CA THR A 70 4.67 20.09 -17.27
C THR A 70 5.26 20.09 -15.87
N GLY A 71 4.39 19.94 -14.84
CA GLY A 71 4.82 19.90 -13.45
C GLY A 71 5.24 21.23 -12.84
N LYS A 72 5.02 22.36 -13.54
CA LYS A 72 5.24 23.71 -13.01
C LYS A 72 3.94 24.39 -12.62
N MET A 73 3.94 24.98 -11.43
CA MET A 73 2.82 25.76 -10.89
C MET A 73 3.35 27.10 -10.38
N LYS A 74 2.47 28.08 -10.26
CA LYS A 74 2.75 29.39 -9.67
C LYS A 74 1.98 29.53 -8.36
N LEU A 75 2.71 29.75 -7.28
CA LEU A 75 2.17 30.09 -5.98
C LEU A 75 2.20 31.59 -5.81
N LYS A 76 1.07 32.21 -5.56
CA LYS A 76 0.96 33.64 -5.24
C LYS A 76 0.49 33.79 -3.80
N ILE A 77 1.27 34.50 -3.00
CA ILE A 77 0.87 34.96 -1.68
C ILE A 77 0.32 36.37 -1.86
N GLY A 78 -0.99 36.53 -1.74
CA GLY A 78 -1.65 37.82 -1.80
C GLY A 78 -1.38 38.65 -0.53
N LYS A 79 -2.23 39.64 -0.28
CA LYS A 79 -2.16 40.48 0.93
C LYS A 79 -2.27 39.57 2.17
N VAL A 80 -1.42 39.80 3.13
CA VAL A 80 -1.38 39.08 4.43
C VAL A 80 -1.80 40.02 5.57
N GLY A 81 -2.20 39.42 6.69
CA GLY A 81 -2.52 40.20 7.91
C GLY A 81 -1.32 40.98 8.45
N GLY A 82 -1.59 42.09 9.12
CA GLY A 82 -0.56 43.02 9.62
C GLY A 82 0.46 42.43 10.56
N ASP A 83 0.09 41.38 11.27
CA ASP A 83 0.92 40.71 12.29
C ASP A 83 1.69 39.50 11.72
N VAL A 84 1.51 39.11 10.46
CA VAL A 84 2.25 38.03 9.83
C VAL A 84 3.72 38.44 9.64
N ARG A 85 4.64 37.63 10.21
CA ARG A 85 6.10 37.82 10.07
C ARG A 85 6.78 36.71 9.30
N ASN A 86 6.23 35.51 9.32
CA ASN A 86 6.75 34.38 8.57
C ASN A 86 5.59 33.48 8.13
N ILE A 87 5.74 32.83 6.98
CA ILE A 87 4.77 31.85 6.48
C ILE A 87 5.53 30.61 6.09
N LYS A 88 5.25 29.48 6.73
CA LYS A 88 5.75 28.17 6.30
C LYS A 88 4.74 27.50 5.40
N VAL A 89 5.25 26.77 4.42
CA VAL A 89 4.45 26.06 3.41
C VAL A 89 4.92 24.63 3.28
N ILE A 90 3.98 23.70 3.12
CA ILE A 90 4.22 22.32 2.67
C ILE A 90 3.20 21.97 1.58
N LEU A 91 3.59 21.05 0.68
CA LEU A 91 2.82 20.68 -0.52
C LEU A 91 2.61 19.16 -0.58
N PRO A 92 1.85 18.57 0.34
CA PRO A 92 1.52 17.14 0.26
C PRO A 92 0.55 16.85 -0.90
N GLU A 93 0.58 15.61 -1.41
CA GLU A 93 -0.51 15.12 -2.24
C GLU A 93 -1.81 15.08 -1.43
N SER A 94 -2.92 15.50 -2.03
CA SER A 94 -4.18 15.72 -1.33
C SER A 94 -4.69 14.48 -0.60
N PHE A 95 -4.51 13.28 -1.17
CA PHE A 95 -4.97 12.04 -0.54
C PHE A 95 -4.25 11.73 0.78
N MET A 96 -2.99 12.16 0.93
CA MET A 96 -2.18 11.91 2.13
C MET A 96 -2.74 12.61 3.37
N ILE A 97 -3.46 13.71 3.17
CA ILE A 97 -4.00 14.54 4.26
C ILE A 97 -5.52 14.67 4.25
N ALA A 98 -6.20 13.91 3.36
CA ALA A 98 -7.65 14.00 3.16
C ALA A 98 -8.48 13.79 4.44
N GLN A 99 -7.97 12.98 5.39
CA GLN A 99 -8.64 12.68 6.66
C GLN A 99 -8.04 13.46 7.85
N MET A 100 -7.07 14.36 7.61
CA MET A 100 -6.44 15.12 8.69
C MET A 100 -7.24 16.38 9.01
N ASP A 101 -7.48 16.61 10.29
CA ASP A 101 -7.96 17.89 10.81
C ASP A 101 -6.84 18.95 10.86
N ASP A 102 -7.18 20.18 11.23
CA ASP A 102 -6.21 21.28 11.27
C ASP A 102 -5.11 21.09 12.33
N MET A 103 -5.43 20.42 13.46
CA MET A 103 -4.44 20.10 14.48
C MET A 103 -3.45 19.04 14.00
N GLN A 104 -3.93 18.05 13.27
CA GLN A 104 -3.07 17.04 12.64
C GLN A 104 -2.19 17.67 11.56
N CYS A 105 -2.76 18.57 10.75
CA CYS A 105 -1.99 19.32 9.74
C CYS A 105 -0.94 20.25 10.35
N LEU A 106 -1.22 20.87 11.51
CA LEU A 106 -0.24 21.67 12.22
C LEU A 106 1.03 20.88 12.57
N ARG A 107 0.88 19.60 12.94
CA ARG A 107 2.02 18.72 13.27
C ARG A 107 2.91 18.44 12.05
N LEU A 108 2.40 18.54 10.82
CA LEU A 108 3.19 18.33 9.61
C LEU A 108 4.27 19.40 9.42
N PHE A 109 4.17 20.54 10.11
CA PHE A 109 5.19 21.60 10.06
C PHE A 109 6.37 21.35 11.01
N THR A 110 6.42 20.19 11.68
CA THR A 110 7.64 19.75 12.38
C THR A 110 8.58 19.01 11.42
N PRO A 111 9.92 19.18 11.53
CA PRO A 111 10.88 18.52 10.64
C PRO A 111 10.72 17.00 10.59
N GLU A 112 10.44 16.36 11.73
CA GLU A 112 10.29 14.93 11.85
C GLU A 112 9.06 14.41 11.07
N MET A 113 7.92 15.10 11.18
CA MET A 113 6.70 14.69 10.48
C MET A 113 6.78 15.00 8.99
N ALA A 114 7.33 16.14 8.61
CA ALA A 114 7.55 16.48 7.21
C ALA A 114 8.46 15.44 6.52
N ALA A 115 9.55 15.02 7.17
CA ALA A 115 10.44 13.98 6.66
C ALA A 115 9.73 12.62 6.53
N ARG A 116 8.90 12.22 7.50
CA ARG A 116 8.11 10.98 7.44
C ARG A 116 7.10 10.98 6.28
N MET A 117 6.54 12.13 5.97
CA MET A 117 5.60 12.32 4.85
C MET A 117 6.31 12.53 3.50
N GLY A 118 7.64 12.65 3.50
CA GLY A 118 8.41 12.94 2.28
C GLY A 118 8.16 14.35 1.72
N VAL A 119 7.67 15.30 2.52
CA VAL A 119 7.41 16.66 2.11
C VAL A 119 8.47 17.61 2.68
N GLN A 120 8.72 18.71 1.97
CA GLN A 120 9.65 19.76 2.42
C GLN A 120 8.89 20.93 2.99
N ILE A 121 9.43 21.51 4.07
CA ILE A 121 8.95 22.77 4.65
C ILE A 121 9.79 23.90 4.06
N PHE A 122 9.14 24.88 3.45
CA PHE A 122 9.82 26.08 2.97
C PHE A 122 9.10 27.34 3.45
N SER A 123 9.80 28.49 3.45
CA SER A 123 9.25 29.77 3.87
C SER A 123 8.93 30.64 2.67
N VAL A 124 7.84 31.41 2.78
CA VAL A 124 7.41 32.39 1.78
C VAL A 124 7.09 33.72 2.47
N GLU A 125 7.02 34.78 1.69
CA GLU A 125 6.66 36.11 2.16
C GLU A 125 5.35 36.58 1.52
N GLY A 126 4.65 37.48 2.20
CA GLY A 126 3.44 38.11 1.66
C GLY A 126 3.71 38.95 0.40
N GLU A 127 2.67 39.09 -0.43
CA GLU A 127 2.65 39.90 -1.67
C GLU A 127 3.73 39.49 -2.71
N LYS A 128 4.17 38.23 -2.66
CA LYS A 128 5.15 37.63 -3.59
C LYS A 128 4.59 36.45 -4.36
N GLU A 129 5.26 36.16 -5.47
CA GLU A 129 5.00 34.99 -6.30
C GLU A 129 6.21 34.05 -6.27
N TYR A 130 5.96 32.74 -6.35
CA TYR A 130 6.96 31.68 -6.31
C TYR A 130 6.66 30.64 -7.39
N ASP A 131 7.70 30.22 -8.10
CA ASP A 131 7.57 29.13 -9.05
C ASP A 131 7.77 27.80 -8.31
N LEU A 132 6.79 26.93 -8.44
CA LEU A 132 6.83 25.56 -7.96
C LEU A 132 7.19 24.65 -9.13
N SER A 133 8.14 23.75 -8.94
CA SER A 133 8.59 22.80 -9.96
C SER A 133 8.71 21.39 -9.42
N GLY A 134 8.77 20.40 -10.32
CA GLY A 134 8.91 18.99 -9.94
C GLY A 134 7.62 18.35 -9.41
N MET A 135 6.48 19.01 -9.58
CA MET A 135 5.18 18.44 -9.21
C MET A 135 4.74 17.42 -10.27
N GLN A 136 4.07 16.36 -9.83
CA GLN A 136 3.60 15.32 -10.75
C GLN A 136 2.37 15.75 -11.52
N GLN A 137 2.42 15.66 -12.84
CA GLN A 137 1.30 15.97 -13.72
C GLN A 137 0.08 15.06 -13.43
N GLY A 138 -1.11 15.67 -13.46
CA GLY A 138 -2.37 14.97 -13.22
C GLY A 138 -2.61 14.59 -11.75
N TYR A 139 -1.73 15.00 -10.82
CA TYR A 139 -1.90 14.79 -9.39
C TYR A 139 -2.61 15.97 -8.73
N ALA A 140 -3.34 15.66 -7.65
CA ALA A 140 -3.97 16.64 -6.78
C ALA A 140 -3.08 16.90 -5.57
N TYR A 141 -2.85 18.18 -5.27
CA TYR A 141 -2.07 18.62 -4.11
C TYR A 141 -2.89 19.56 -3.24
N THR A 142 -2.53 19.61 -1.97
CA THR A 142 -3.05 20.61 -1.03
C THR A 142 -1.89 21.39 -0.45
N ALA A 143 -1.77 22.66 -0.85
CA ALA A 143 -0.83 23.58 -0.21
C ALA A 143 -1.34 23.94 1.18
N LEU A 144 -0.55 23.63 2.21
CA LEU A 144 -0.80 24.05 3.58
C LEU A 144 0.10 25.23 3.92
N PHE A 145 -0.49 26.31 4.43
CA PHE A 145 0.19 27.53 4.85
C PHE A 145 0.02 27.71 6.34
N LEU A 146 1.10 27.98 7.04
CA LEU A 146 1.10 28.27 8.47
C LEU A 146 1.77 29.62 8.71
N PRO A 147 0.99 30.69 9.01
CA PRO A 147 1.53 31.99 9.38
C PRO A 147 2.05 31.99 10.81
N TYR A 148 3.03 32.81 11.07
CA TYR A 148 3.61 33.05 12.41
C TYR A 148 3.66 34.56 12.68
N ASP A 149 3.41 34.94 13.93
CA ASP A 149 3.58 36.32 14.43
C ASP A 149 5.05 36.63 14.76
N GLU A 150 5.30 37.82 15.33
CA GLU A 150 6.62 38.29 15.74
C GLU A 150 7.23 37.48 16.90
N TYR A 151 6.41 36.76 17.67
CA TYR A 151 6.85 35.88 18.77
C TYR A 151 7.05 34.43 18.31
N GLY A 152 6.80 34.13 17.06
CA GLY A 152 6.87 32.77 16.53
C GLY A 152 5.65 31.89 16.90
N CYS A 153 4.54 32.51 17.33
CA CYS A 153 3.31 31.78 17.59
C CYS A 153 2.59 31.49 16.26
N PRO A 154 2.18 30.23 16.00
CA PRO A 154 1.48 29.86 14.79
C PRO A 154 0.02 30.30 14.83
N GLY A 155 -0.49 30.76 13.69
CA GLY A 155 -1.91 30.95 13.42
C GLY A 155 -2.59 29.65 12.96
N ASN A 156 -3.76 29.82 12.35
CA ASN A 156 -4.51 28.71 11.77
C ASN A 156 -3.89 28.23 10.46
N VAL A 157 -3.93 26.92 10.21
CA VAL A 157 -3.50 26.34 8.93
C VAL A 157 -4.49 26.78 7.84
N LYS A 158 -3.98 27.38 6.76
CA LYS A 158 -4.75 27.65 5.55
C LYS A 158 -4.48 26.57 4.51
N ARG A 159 -5.56 26.03 3.91
CA ARG A 159 -5.49 24.99 2.87
C ARG A 159 -5.87 25.58 1.52
N VAL A 160 -5.12 25.22 0.48
CA VAL A 160 -5.43 25.52 -0.92
C VAL A 160 -5.24 24.27 -1.74
N GLU A 161 -6.35 23.70 -2.20
CA GLU A 161 -6.34 22.52 -3.08
C GLU A 161 -6.14 22.96 -4.53
N PHE A 162 -5.34 22.21 -5.28
CA PHE A 162 -5.11 22.43 -6.69
C PHE A 162 -4.73 21.14 -7.40
N ASN A 163 -4.94 21.13 -8.73
CA ASN A 163 -4.54 20.02 -9.60
C ASN A 163 -3.41 20.49 -10.52
N VAL A 164 -2.39 19.66 -10.67
CA VAL A 164 -1.33 19.88 -11.65
C VAL A 164 -1.84 19.39 -13.01
N PRO A 165 -1.89 20.27 -14.04
CA PRO A 165 -2.38 19.88 -15.36
C PRO A 165 -1.58 18.70 -15.94
N LYS A 166 -2.24 17.81 -16.69
CA LYS A 166 -1.56 16.85 -17.54
C LYS A 166 -0.85 17.57 -18.68
N GLY A 167 0.40 17.22 -18.92
CA GLY A 167 1.24 17.73 -20.01
C GLY A 167 1.84 16.59 -20.82
N LYS A 168 2.77 16.92 -21.69
CA LYS A 168 3.54 15.93 -22.44
C LYS A 168 4.74 15.46 -21.62
N LEU A 169 5.05 14.17 -21.69
CA LEU A 169 6.28 13.61 -21.16
C LEU A 169 7.48 14.09 -21.99
N ALA A 170 8.64 14.16 -21.34
CA ALA A 170 9.89 14.45 -22.02
C ALA A 170 10.32 13.23 -22.85
N GLY A 171 10.48 13.42 -24.14
CA GLY A 171 10.74 12.33 -25.10
C GLY A 171 9.48 11.47 -25.36
N ASP A 172 9.71 10.19 -25.65
CA ASP A 172 8.67 9.18 -25.91
C ASP A 172 8.97 7.93 -25.07
N PRO A 173 8.81 7.99 -23.73
CA PRO A 173 9.15 6.88 -22.85
C PRO A 173 8.27 5.66 -23.14
N LYS A 174 8.90 4.53 -23.45
CA LYS A 174 8.27 3.26 -23.77
C LYS A 174 8.96 2.12 -23.05
N ILE A 175 8.21 1.05 -22.79
CA ILE A 175 8.74 -0.18 -22.24
C ILE A 175 8.19 -1.37 -23.04
N GLU A 176 9.06 -2.33 -23.33
CA GLU A 176 8.68 -3.64 -23.83
C GLU A 176 8.61 -4.60 -22.63
N VAL A 177 7.51 -5.33 -22.51
CA VAL A 177 7.36 -6.38 -21.50
C VAL A 177 7.09 -7.69 -22.22
N THR A 178 7.97 -8.67 -22.01
CA THR A 178 7.84 -10.02 -22.59
C THR A 178 7.77 -11.05 -21.47
N PHE A 179 7.12 -12.19 -21.76
CA PHE A 179 6.95 -13.28 -20.81
C PHE A 179 7.60 -14.55 -21.33
N SER A 180 8.41 -15.19 -20.50
CA SER A 180 9.04 -16.49 -20.76
C SER A 180 8.87 -17.44 -19.58
N ASP A 181 9.29 -18.69 -19.74
CA ASP A 181 9.26 -19.74 -18.71
C ASP A 181 7.90 -19.86 -18.02
N ILE A 182 6.83 -19.71 -18.82
CA ILE A 182 5.47 -19.79 -18.28
C ILE A 182 5.20 -21.22 -17.84
N THR A 183 4.92 -21.38 -16.54
CA THR A 183 4.60 -22.64 -15.88
C THR A 183 3.18 -22.59 -15.27
N GLU A 184 2.76 -23.62 -14.56
CA GLU A 184 1.50 -23.62 -13.81
C GLU A 184 1.51 -22.62 -12.65
N THR A 185 2.68 -22.35 -12.08
CA THR A 185 2.81 -21.56 -10.84
C THR A 185 3.68 -20.32 -10.99
N GLY A 186 4.06 -19.94 -12.21
CA GLY A 186 4.90 -18.77 -12.39
C GLY A 186 5.30 -18.49 -13.83
N TYR A 187 6.05 -17.43 -14.01
CA TYR A 187 6.66 -17.01 -15.26
C TYR A 187 7.82 -16.04 -15.01
N THR A 188 8.62 -15.77 -16.04
CA THR A 188 9.61 -14.69 -16.02
C THR A 188 9.08 -13.53 -16.82
N ALA A 189 8.96 -12.34 -16.20
CA ALA A 189 8.66 -11.08 -16.89
C ALA A 189 9.98 -10.35 -17.16
N THR A 190 10.25 -10.06 -18.45
CA THR A 190 11.41 -9.24 -18.85
C THR A 190 10.92 -7.87 -19.28
N LEU A 191 11.42 -6.84 -18.58
CA LEU A 191 11.09 -5.44 -18.79
C LEU A 191 12.27 -4.76 -19.46
N ARG A 192 12.05 -4.08 -20.60
CA ARG A 192 13.07 -3.36 -21.36
C ARG A 192 12.61 -1.95 -21.66
N PRO A 193 13.00 -0.96 -20.85
CA PRO A 193 12.70 0.43 -21.13
C PRO A 193 13.56 0.97 -22.28
N ASN A 194 13.00 1.94 -23.03
CA ASN A 194 13.80 2.66 -24.02
C ASN A 194 14.64 3.78 -23.36
N ALA A 195 15.50 4.44 -24.15
CA ALA A 195 16.42 5.47 -23.66
C ALA A 195 15.72 6.72 -23.07
N ASP A 196 14.43 6.95 -23.32
CA ASP A 196 13.67 8.08 -22.81
C ASP A 196 13.09 7.83 -21.40
N VAL A 197 13.17 6.60 -20.92
CA VAL A 197 12.77 6.23 -19.56
C VAL A 197 13.92 6.50 -18.60
N ALA A 198 13.69 7.29 -17.56
CA ALA A 198 14.64 7.52 -16.48
C ALA A 198 14.52 6.47 -15.37
N GLY A 199 13.34 5.89 -15.21
CA GLY A 199 13.03 4.83 -14.26
C GLY A 199 11.60 4.37 -14.43
N TYR A 200 11.22 3.29 -13.76
CA TYR A 200 9.85 2.78 -13.82
C TYR A 200 9.45 2.11 -12.51
N PHE A 201 8.16 1.97 -12.32
CA PHE A 201 7.54 1.26 -11.21
C PHE A 201 6.68 0.15 -11.79
N PHE A 202 6.72 -1.04 -11.21
CA PHE A 202 5.84 -2.08 -11.67
C PHE A 202 5.31 -2.96 -10.55
N LEU A 203 4.12 -3.49 -10.76
CA LEU A 203 3.51 -4.48 -9.89
C LEU A 203 2.96 -5.62 -10.73
N ASN A 204 3.02 -6.80 -10.16
CA ASN A 204 2.34 -7.97 -10.67
C ASN A 204 1.14 -8.29 -9.80
N ASP A 205 -0.01 -8.47 -10.42
CA ASP A 205 -1.28 -8.67 -9.70
C ASP A 205 -2.23 -9.60 -10.47
N LEU A 206 -3.24 -10.10 -9.77
CA LEU A 206 -4.38 -10.75 -10.43
C LEU A 206 -5.11 -9.74 -11.33
N THR A 207 -5.60 -10.20 -12.46
CA THR A 207 -6.34 -9.33 -13.39
C THR A 207 -7.64 -8.79 -12.77
N ASP A 208 -8.28 -9.52 -11.84
CA ASP A 208 -9.49 -9.06 -11.14
C ASP A 208 -9.23 -8.00 -10.07
N ALA A 209 -8.01 -7.91 -9.59
CA ALA A 209 -7.50 -6.86 -8.69
C ALA A 209 -8.33 -6.59 -7.40
N THR A 210 -9.14 -7.53 -6.96
CA THR A 210 -10.07 -7.33 -5.82
C THR A 210 -9.34 -6.89 -4.55
N SER A 211 -8.27 -7.62 -4.16
CA SER A 211 -7.49 -7.30 -2.95
C SER A 211 -6.80 -5.93 -3.05
N ARG A 212 -6.24 -5.60 -4.22
CA ARG A 212 -5.63 -4.30 -4.48
C ARG A 212 -6.63 -3.17 -4.30
N ASN A 213 -7.82 -3.30 -4.88
CA ASN A 213 -8.87 -2.28 -4.80
C ASN A 213 -9.33 -2.05 -3.34
N GLN A 214 -9.39 -3.12 -2.53
CA GLN A 214 -9.68 -3.01 -1.10
C GLN A 214 -8.59 -2.21 -0.36
N ILE A 215 -7.31 -2.47 -0.64
CA ILE A 215 -6.20 -1.72 -0.04
C ILE A 215 -6.26 -0.25 -0.46
N MET A 216 -6.47 0.04 -1.76
CA MET A 216 -6.59 1.39 -2.26
C MET A 216 -7.72 2.16 -1.56
N GLN A 217 -8.87 1.53 -1.40
CA GLN A 217 -10.01 2.13 -0.70
C GLN A 217 -9.70 2.40 0.79
N MET A 218 -9.13 1.42 1.49
CA MET A 218 -8.78 1.54 2.92
C MET A 218 -7.75 2.64 3.17
N MET A 219 -6.77 2.79 2.28
CA MET A 219 -5.69 3.77 2.39
C MET A 219 -5.98 5.09 1.65
N HIS A 220 -7.17 5.26 1.10
CA HIS A 220 -7.59 6.43 0.32
C HIS A 220 -6.66 6.74 -0.87
N ILE A 221 -6.02 5.72 -1.45
CA ILE A 221 -5.17 5.87 -2.64
C ILE A 221 -6.08 6.15 -3.85
N PRO A 222 -5.89 7.27 -4.57
CA PRO A 222 -6.88 7.78 -5.52
C PRO A 222 -7.04 6.91 -6.77
N ASP A 223 -5.98 6.27 -7.25
CA ASP A 223 -6.00 5.46 -8.46
C ASP A 223 -4.86 4.43 -8.52
N LEU A 224 -4.89 3.58 -9.55
CA LEU A 224 -3.89 2.54 -9.79
C LEU A 224 -2.48 3.12 -10.02
N LYS A 225 -2.35 4.27 -10.63
CA LYS A 225 -1.05 4.92 -10.87
C LYS A 225 -0.36 5.27 -9.55
N HIS A 226 -1.08 5.89 -8.61
CA HIS A 226 -0.55 6.17 -7.28
C HIS A 226 -0.17 4.88 -6.53
N TYR A 227 -1.01 3.85 -6.63
CA TYR A 227 -0.74 2.57 -6.00
C TYR A 227 0.56 1.94 -6.53
N ILE A 228 0.77 1.92 -7.86
CA ILE A 228 1.99 1.39 -8.48
C ILE A 228 3.22 2.21 -8.06
N VAL A 229 3.14 3.54 -8.05
CA VAL A 229 4.27 4.40 -7.64
C VAL A 229 4.64 4.20 -6.17
N LEU A 230 3.66 3.94 -5.30
CA LEU A 230 3.92 3.67 -3.88
C LEU A 230 4.56 2.31 -3.63
N TYR A 231 4.05 1.26 -4.27
CA TYR A 231 4.39 -0.14 -3.96
C TYR A 231 5.23 -0.86 -5.03
N GLY A 232 5.33 -0.30 -6.23
CA GLY A 232 6.07 -0.88 -7.36
C GLY A 232 7.53 -0.42 -7.48
N LYS A 233 8.14 0.01 -6.39
CA LYS A 233 9.57 0.36 -6.29
C LYS A 233 10.41 -0.89 -6.16
N ASP A 234 11.66 -0.79 -6.57
CA ASP A 234 12.67 -1.80 -6.25
C ASP A 234 12.74 -2.02 -4.73
N PHE A 235 12.53 -3.26 -4.31
CA PHE A 235 12.43 -3.63 -2.90
C PHE A 235 13.72 -3.37 -2.12
N GLN A 236 14.88 -3.49 -2.77
CA GLN A 236 16.19 -3.34 -2.12
C GLN A 236 16.56 -1.86 -1.95
N THR A 237 16.26 -1.05 -2.95
CA THR A 237 16.68 0.35 -3.00
C THR A 237 15.61 1.33 -2.58
N SER A 238 14.33 0.91 -2.57
CA SER A 238 13.14 1.76 -2.41
C SER A 238 13.05 2.89 -3.45
N LYS A 239 13.67 2.69 -4.61
CA LYS A 239 13.71 3.63 -5.75
C LYS A 239 12.95 3.06 -6.95
N PRO A 240 12.68 3.86 -7.98
CA PRO A 240 12.25 3.33 -9.27
C PRO A 240 13.25 2.31 -9.81
N HIS A 241 12.76 1.29 -10.54
CA HIS A 241 13.62 0.38 -11.28
C HIS A 241 14.31 1.12 -12.44
N GLU A 242 15.51 0.71 -12.81
CA GLU A 242 16.30 1.29 -13.89
C GLU A 242 16.86 0.19 -14.82
N GLY A 243 16.91 0.47 -16.12
CA GLY A 243 17.47 -0.46 -17.12
C GLY A 243 16.63 -1.72 -17.34
N ASP A 244 17.23 -2.68 -18.01
CA ASP A 244 16.59 -3.97 -18.30
C ASP A 244 16.52 -4.82 -17.03
N GLU A 245 15.36 -5.44 -16.82
CA GLU A 245 15.14 -6.33 -15.69
C GLU A 245 14.40 -7.60 -16.13
N ALA A 246 14.83 -8.74 -15.57
CA ALA A 246 14.12 -10.01 -15.69
C ALA A 246 13.67 -10.46 -14.29
N SER A 247 12.39 -10.34 -14.03
CA SER A 247 11.80 -10.67 -12.73
C SER A 247 11.08 -12.00 -12.77
N LYS A 248 11.53 -12.96 -11.95
CA LYS A 248 10.92 -14.27 -11.82
C LYS A 248 9.77 -14.23 -10.82
N MET A 249 8.59 -14.52 -11.29
CA MET A 249 7.35 -14.55 -10.53
C MET A 249 6.95 -15.99 -10.22
N ASN A 250 6.63 -16.29 -8.96
CA ASN A 250 6.28 -17.62 -8.47
C ASN A 250 5.04 -17.57 -7.56
N ASP A 251 4.61 -18.73 -7.09
CA ASP A 251 3.50 -18.93 -6.14
C ASP A 251 2.14 -18.50 -6.70
N PHE A 252 1.99 -18.62 -8.01
CA PHE A 252 0.76 -18.32 -8.72
C PHE A 252 -0.17 -19.54 -8.80
N LYS A 253 -1.44 -19.28 -9.10
CA LYS A 253 -2.42 -20.34 -9.34
C LYS A 253 -2.36 -20.77 -10.80
N PRO A 254 -2.51 -22.06 -11.10
CA PRO A 254 -2.60 -22.57 -12.47
C PRO A 254 -3.79 -21.99 -13.22
N GLY A 255 -3.63 -21.82 -14.54
CA GLY A 255 -4.68 -21.36 -15.43
C GLY A 255 -5.27 -19.98 -15.10
N THR A 256 -4.51 -19.16 -14.41
CA THR A 256 -4.97 -17.87 -13.88
C THR A 256 -4.33 -16.71 -14.62
N SER A 257 -5.13 -15.69 -14.92
CA SER A 257 -4.67 -14.48 -15.60
C SER A 257 -4.09 -13.48 -14.59
N TYR A 258 -2.88 -13.01 -14.89
CA TYR A 258 -2.15 -11.98 -14.15
C TYR A 258 -1.84 -10.81 -15.06
N SER A 259 -1.60 -9.64 -14.45
CA SER A 259 -1.13 -8.47 -15.17
C SER A 259 0.12 -7.90 -14.52
N VAL A 260 1.09 -7.51 -15.36
CA VAL A 260 2.20 -6.64 -14.95
C VAL A 260 1.79 -5.22 -15.32
N SER A 261 1.56 -4.40 -14.30
CA SER A 261 1.17 -3.00 -14.44
C SER A 261 2.39 -2.11 -14.22
N VAL A 262 2.66 -1.21 -15.16
CA VAL A 262 3.89 -0.39 -15.19
C VAL A 262 3.54 1.10 -15.27
N VAL A 263 4.26 1.92 -14.52
CA VAL A 263 4.30 3.39 -14.65
C VAL A 263 5.73 3.79 -14.97
N LEU A 264 5.92 4.51 -16.08
CA LEU A 264 7.23 5.01 -16.50
C LEU A 264 7.50 6.39 -15.90
N MET A 265 8.75 6.68 -15.62
CA MET A 265 9.25 8.01 -15.27
C MET A 265 10.13 8.52 -16.40
N ASP A 266 9.84 9.71 -16.92
CA ASP A 266 10.63 10.36 -17.95
C ASP A 266 11.88 11.05 -17.37
N LYS A 267 12.70 11.64 -18.23
CA LYS A 267 13.94 12.34 -17.84
C LYS A 267 13.72 13.61 -16.99
N MET A 268 12.50 14.10 -16.92
CA MET A 268 12.11 15.25 -16.09
C MET A 268 11.43 14.80 -14.79
N GLY A 269 11.35 13.49 -14.54
CA GLY A 269 10.73 12.91 -13.35
C GLY A 269 9.20 12.84 -13.41
N GLN A 270 8.58 13.04 -14.58
CA GLN A 270 7.13 12.97 -14.75
C GLN A 270 6.68 11.55 -15.05
N TYR A 271 5.51 11.16 -14.54
CA TYR A 271 4.99 9.79 -14.65
C TYR A 271 4.03 9.63 -15.83
N SER A 272 4.17 8.53 -16.56
CA SER A 272 3.22 8.11 -17.61
C SER A 272 1.87 7.71 -17.03
N ASP A 273 0.89 7.49 -17.89
CA ASP A 273 -0.28 6.69 -17.54
C ASP A 273 0.13 5.22 -17.34
N VAL A 274 -0.73 4.43 -16.67
CA VAL A 274 -0.49 3.00 -16.41
C VAL A 274 -0.53 2.22 -17.71
N GLN A 275 0.44 1.33 -17.91
CA GLN A 275 0.46 0.33 -18.98
C GLN A 275 0.27 -1.05 -18.36
N GLU A 276 -0.63 -1.87 -18.90
CA GLU A 276 -0.91 -3.22 -18.42
C GLU A 276 -0.55 -4.27 -19.47
N PHE A 277 0.21 -5.28 -19.04
CA PHE A 277 0.65 -6.41 -19.85
C PHE A 277 0.11 -7.69 -19.22
N LYS A 278 -0.69 -8.46 -19.97
CA LYS A 278 -1.37 -9.64 -19.45
C LYS A 278 -0.61 -10.92 -19.79
N VAL A 279 -0.65 -11.86 -18.85
CA VAL A 279 -0.09 -13.19 -18.99
C VAL A 279 -1.01 -14.19 -18.28
N MET A 280 -1.06 -15.42 -18.77
CA MET A 280 -1.80 -16.51 -18.13
C MET A 280 -0.83 -17.63 -17.80
N THR A 281 -0.85 -18.12 -16.56
CA THR A 281 -0.15 -19.33 -16.16
C THR A 281 -0.70 -20.54 -16.88
N LYS A 282 0.12 -21.56 -17.10
CA LYS A 282 -0.37 -22.83 -17.68
C LYS A 282 -1.44 -23.41 -16.77
N LYS A 283 -2.46 -23.98 -17.38
CA LYS A 283 -3.43 -24.79 -16.63
C LYS A 283 -2.71 -26.04 -16.10
N LYS A 284 -3.14 -26.49 -14.94
CA LYS A 284 -2.72 -27.77 -14.41
C LYS A 284 -3.24 -28.91 -15.30
N GLY A 285 -2.49 -29.99 -15.38
CA GLY A 285 -2.84 -31.16 -16.16
C GLY A 285 -2.33 -31.12 -17.59
N THR A 286 -2.71 -32.13 -18.38
CA THR A 286 -2.36 -32.28 -19.79
C THR A 286 -3.60 -32.26 -20.68
N SER A 287 -3.46 -32.47 -21.99
CA SER A 287 -4.57 -32.67 -22.92
C SER A 287 -5.11 -34.11 -22.94
N GLU A 288 -4.47 -35.01 -22.22
CA GLU A 288 -4.88 -36.42 -22.11
C GLU A 288 -6.13 -36.58 -21.22
N THR A 289 -6.68 -37.80 -21.20
CA THR A 289 -7.88 -38.09 -20.42
C THR A 289 -7.62 -38.02 -18.92
N ALA A 290 -8.24 -37.08 -18.26
CA ALA A 290 -8.14 -36.85 -16.82
C ALA A 290 -8.96 -37.87 -16.02
N LYS A 291 -8.43 -38.29 -14.87
CA LYS A 291 -9.07 -39.25 -13.98
C LYS A 291 -8.82 -38.89 -12.51
N VAL A 292 -9.74 -39.34 -11.64
CA VAL A 292 -9.61 -39.25 -10.17
C VAL A 292 -9.65 -40.63 -9.57
N LYS A 293 -8.65 -40.97 -8.77
CA LYS A 293 -8.68 -42.17 -7.91
C LYS A 293 -9.50 -41.85 -6.65
N ILE A 294 -10.40 -42.76 -6.26
CA ILE A 294 -11.24 -42.61 -5.08
C ILE A 294 -10.89 -43.71 -4.08
N GLU A 295 -10.64 -43.33 -2.84
CA GLU A 295 -10.35 -44.24 -1.73
C GLU A 295 -11.25 -43.92 -0.54
N VAL A 296 -12.14 -44.83 -0.18
CA VAL A 296 -12.96 -44.70 1.03
C VAL A 296 -12.09 -45.12 2.21
N GLN A 297 -11.81 -44.19 3.12
CA GLN A 297 -10.88 -44.37 4.23
C GLN A 297 -11.57 -44.88 5.51
N GLU A 298 -12.57 -44.14 5.95
CA GLU A 298 -13.29 -44.43 7.20
C GLU A 298 -14.81 -44.39 6.95
N VAL A 299 -15.52 -45.34 7.52
CA VAL A 299 -16.98 -45.41 7.46
C VAL A 299 -17.56 -45.75 8.82
N SER A 300 -18.46 -44.90 9.31
CA SER A 300 -19.24 -45.11 10.52
C SER A 300 -20.70 -45.40 10.19
N LYS A 301 -21.59 -45.27 11.19
CA LYS A 301 -23.04 -45.39 10.97
C LYS A 301 -23.61 -44.22 10.17
N THR A 302 -23.07 -43.02 10.37
CA THR A 302 -23.64 -41.77 9.80
C THR A 302 -22.61 -40.90 9.14
N THR A 303 -21.35 -41.34 9.04
CA THR A 303 -20.26 -40.55 8.43
C THR A 303 -19.39 -41.42 7.54
N ALA A 304 -18.74 -40.79 6.55
CA ALA A 304 -17.70 -41.42 5.74
C ALA A 304 -16.61 -40.38 5.43
N THR A 305 -15.36 -40.86 5.34
CA THR A 305 -14.22 -40.04 4.87
C THR A 305 -13.71 -40.67 3.58
N VAL A 306 -13.57 -39.83 2.54
CA VAL A 306 -13.20 -40.28 1.19
C VAL A 306 -12.06 -39.41 0.69
N LEU A 307 -10.95 -40.06 0.29
CA LEU A 307 -9.82 -39.40 -0.38
C LEU A 307 -10.01 -39.46 -1.89
N TYR A 308 -9.92 -38.31 -2.52
CA TYR A 308 -9.93 -38.13 -3.97
C TYR A 308 -8.54 -37.67 -4.41
N THR A 309 -7.90 -38.43 -5.31
CA THR A 309 -6.55 -38.14 -5.80
C THR A 309 -6.61 -37.99 -7.31
N PRO A 310 -6.46 -36.75 -7.84
CA PRO A 310 -6.39 -36.50 -9.29
C PRO A 310 -5.10 -37.11 -9.87
N ASP A 311 -5.15 -37.56 -11.11
CA ASP A 311 -3.96 -37.96 -11.86
C ASP A 311 -3.22 -36.73 -12.46
N GLU A 312 -2.07 -36.98 -13.08
CA GLU A 312 -1.23 -35.94 -13.70
C GLU A 312 -1.90 -35.20 -14.88
N ASN A 313 -2.96 -35.79 -15.46
CA ASN A 313 -3.70 -35.21 -16.57
C ASN A 313 -4.82 -34.27 -16.11
N THR A 314 -5.15 -34.31 -14.83
CA THR A 314 -6.28 -33.56 -14.26
C THR A 314 -5.95 -32.09 -14.01
N SER A 315 -6.68 -31.21 -14.68
CA SER A 315 -6.66 -29.77 -14.39
C SER A 315 -7.52 -29.42 -13.16
N SER A 316 -8.71 -30.00 -13.11
CA SER A 316 -9.64 -29.87 -11.99
C SER A 316 -10.59 -31.04 -11.94
N TYR A 317 -11.26 -31.25 -10.80
CA TYR A 317 -12.28 -32.28 -10.65
C TYR A 317 -13.37 -31.82 -9.69
N ARG A 318 -14.49 -32.55 -9.72
CA ARG A 318 -15.58 -32.43 -8.76
C ARG A 318 -15.93 -33.79 -8.16
N GLU A 319 -16.36 -33.75 -6.91
CA GLU A 319 -16.71 -34.96 -6.16
C GLU A 319 -18.06 -34.82 -5.45
N ILE A 320 -18.72 -35.96 -5.25
CA ILE A 320 -19.96 -36.07 -4.46
C ILE A 320 -20.10 -37.46 -3.89
N VAL A 321 -20.85 -37.60 -2.79
CA VAL A 321 -21.37 -38.90 -2.29
C VAL A 321 -22.89 -38.85 -2.43
N ILE A 322 -23.45 -39.95 -3.01
CA ILE A 322 -24.88 -40.07 -3.24
C ILE A 322 -25.33 -41.49 -2.82
N GLU A 323 -26.57 -41.60 -2.33
CA GLU A 323 -27.19 -42.89 -2.02
C GLU A 323 -27.34 -43.74 -3.29
N LYS A 324 -26.90 -44.97 -3.25
CA LYS A 324 -26.88 -45.88 -4.40
C LYS A 324 -28.28 -46.07 -5.02
N SER A 325 -29.33 -46.07 -4.20
CA SER A 325 -30.71 -46.20 -4.64
C SER A 325 -31.20 -45.10 -5.54
N THR A 326 -30.59 -43.90 -5.45
CA THR A 326 -30.96 -42.70 -6.25
C THR A 326 -29.96 -42.43 -7.39
N TYR A 327 -28.96 -43.28 -7.60
CA TYR A 327 -27.92 -43.07 -8.58
C TYR A 327 -28.41 -43.28 -9.99
N ASN A 328 -28.23 -42.31 -10.82
CA ASN A 328 -28.33 -42.34 -12.29
C ASN A 328 -27.07 -41.74 -12.91
N GLU A 329 -26.35 -42.50 -13.72
CA GLU A 329 -25.06 -42.06 -14.26
C GLU A 329 -25.14 -40.82 -15.17
N GLU A 330 -26.13 -40.80 -16.06
CA GLU A 330 -26.30 -39.70 -17.00
C GLU A 330 -26.67 -38.38 -16.28
N GLU A 331 -27.60 -38.45 -15.33
CA GLU A 331 -27.98 -37.31 -14.50
C GLU A 331 -26.81 -36.82 -13.63
N MET A 332 -25.98 -37.73 -13.12
CA MET A 332 -24.84 -37.41 -12.30
C MET A 332 -23.73 -36.72 -13.09
N ILE A 333 -23.43 -37.24 -14.29
CA ILE A 333 -22.48 -36.57 -15.20
C ILE A 333 -22.98 -35.14 -15.49
N LYS A 334 -24.23 -35.00 -15.89
CA LYS A 334 -24.83 -33.70 -16.18
C LYS A 334 -24.76 -32.76 -14.95
N PHE A 335 -25.13 -33.26 -13.77
CA PHE A 335 -25.04 -32.49 -12.54
C PHE A 335 -23.64 -31.99 -12.23
N LEU A 336 -22.64 -32.87 -12.29
CA LEU A 336 -21.25 -32.52 -11.99
C LEU A 336 -20.58 -31.62 -13.04
N THR A 337 -20.99 -31.73 -14.32
CA THR A 337 -20.35 -30.99 -15.43
C THR A 337 -21.02 -29.66 -15.77
N GLU A 338 -22.35 -29.55 -15.58
CA GLU A 338 -23.13 -28.38 -15.99
C GLU A 338 -23.50 -27.43 -14.82
N THR A 339 -23.51 -27.93 -13.57
CA THR A 339 -23.82 -27.08 -12.41
C THR A 339 -22.73 -26.01 -12.22
N PRO A 340 -23.10 -24.72 -12.04
CA PRO A 340 -22.13 -23.69 -11.71
C PRO A 340 -21.37 -23.99 -10.43
N GLU A 341 -20.16 -23.45 -10.33
CA GLU A 341 -19.34 -23.60 -9.10
C GLU A 341 -20.04 -22.96 -7.90
N THR A 342 -20.11 -23.69 -6.79
CA THR A 342 -20.68 -23.25 -5.52
C THR A 342 -19.82 -23.73 -4.37
N LEU A 343 -20.05 -23.21 -3.15
CA LEU A 343 -19.36 -23.68 -1.95
C LEU A 343 -19.62 -25.17 -1.65
N SER A 344 -20.77 -25.71 -2.06
CA SER A 344 -21.14 -27.13 -1.88
C SER A 344 -20.67 -28.01 -3.03
N LEU A 345 -20.29 -27.45 -4.17
CA LEU A 345 -19.81 -28.18 -5.34
C LEU A 345 -18.63 -27.41 -5.99
N PRO A 346 -17.50 -27.26 -5.28
CA PRO A 346 -16.34 -26.52 -5.78
C PRO A 346 -15.55 -27.34 -6.80
N PHE A 347 -14.71 -26.67 -7.61
CA PHE A 347 -13.65 -27.31 -8.35
C PHE A 347 -12.45 -27.59 -7.41
N ARG A 348 -11.90 -28.80 -7.47
CA ARG A 348 -10.66 -29.18 -6.79
C ARG A 348 -9.55 -29.38 -7.80
N THR A 349 -8.33 -29.01 -7.41
CA THR A 349 -7.12 -29.16 -8.25
C THR A 349 -6.06 -30.03 -7.63
N GLU A 350 -6.18 -30.35 -6.33
CA GLU A 350 -5.24 -31.16 -5.55
C GLU A 350 -5.97 -32.33 -4.90
N ALA A 351 -5.18 -33.31 -4.39
CA ALA A 351 -5.76 -34.37 -3.58
C ALA A 351 -6.51 -33.79 -2.38
N TYR A 352 -7.73 -34.28 -2.16
CA TYR A 352 -8.61 -33.77 -1.12
C TYR A 352 -9.30 -34.89 -0.39
N THR A 353 -9.28 -34.84 0.96
CA THR A 353 -10.05 -35.72 1.80
C THR A 353 -11.36 -35.04 2.20
N SER A 354 -12.46 -35.61 1.73
CA SER A 354 -13.81 -35.08 1.98
C SER A 354 -14.48 -35.85 3.13
N GLY A 355 -15.00 -35.14 4.11
CA GLY A 355 -15.82 -35.67 5.20
C GLY A 355 -17.30 -35.56 4.89
N TRP A 356 -18.03 -36.65 4.89
CA TRP A 356 -19.46 -36.72 4.63
C TRP A 356 -20.20 -37.10 5.91
N ASN A 357 -21.17 -36.29 6.31
CA ASN A 357 -21.95 -36.42 7.51
C ASN A 357 -23.44 -36.68 7.19
N GLU A 358 -24.22 -37.05 8.19
CA GLU A 358 -25.66 -37.23 8.07
C GLU A 358 -26.07 -38.36 7.08
N LEU A 359 -25.17 -39.32 6.85
CA LEU A 359 -25.48 -40.50 6.07
C LEU A 359 -26.47 -41.40 6.84
N LYS A 360 -27.32 -42.15 6.11
CA LYS A 360 -28.24 -43.09 6.70
C LYS A 360 -27.51 -44.39 7.13
N PRO A 361 -27.74 -44.91 8.34
CA PRO A 361 -27.16 -46.18 8.76
C PRO A 361 -27.57 -47.37 7.87
N GLY A 362 -26.66 -48.35 7.68
CA GLY A 362 -26.93 -49.57 6.90
C GLY A 362 -27.24 -49.30 5.42
N THR A 363 -26.83 -48.20 4.87
CA THR A 363 -27.21 -47.75 3.53
C THR A 363 -26.00 -47.76 2.59
N ALA A 364 -26.21 -48.20 1.35
CA ALA A 364 -25.18 -48.22 0.30
C ALA A 364 -25.09 -46.86 -0.39
N TYR A 365 -23.88 -46.37 -0.62
CA TYR A 365 -23.54 -45.12 -1.26
C TYR A 365 -22.53 -45.32 -2.37
N TYR A 366 -22.50 -44.38 -3.31
CA TYR A 366 -21.39 -44.18 -4.23
C TYR A 366 -20.62 -42.87 -3.88
N ALA A 367 -19.32 -43.00 -3.70
CA ALA A 367 -18.40 -41.87 -3.81
C ALA A 367 -18.05 -41.70 -5.29
N ILE A 368 -18.27 -40.50 -5.85
CA ILE A 368 -18.22 -40.21 -7.28
C ILE A 368 -17.30 -39.04 -7.51
N ALA A 369 -16.52 -39.10 -8.60
CA ALA A 369 -15.76 -37.97 -9.09
C ALA A 369 -15.71 -37.94 -10.61
N ILE A 370 -15.59 -36.74 -11.19
CA ILE A 370 -15.35 -36.54 -12.59
C ILE A 370 -14.27 -35.46 -12.76
N ALA A 371 -13.28 -35.72 -13.60
CA ALA A 371 -12.15 -34.82 -13.80
C ALA A 371 -12.21 -34.12 -15.17
N GLN A 372 -11.65 -32.93 -15.22
CA GLN A 372 -11.48 -32.14 -16.42
C GLN A 372 -9.98 -31.98 -16.72
N ASN A 373 -9.58 -32.16 -17.98
CA ASN A 373 -8.20 -31.97 -18.42
C ASN A 373 -7.87 -30.47 -18.69
N ALA A 374 -6.62 -30.16 -19.11
CA ALA A 374 -6.19 -28.78 -19.38
C ALA A 374 -6.97 -28.10 -20.52
N ASP A 375 -7.52 -28.86 -21.47
CA ASP A 375 -8.37 -28.37 -22.56
C ASP A 375 -9.83 -28.11 -22.15
N GLY A 376 -10.18 -28.41 -20.91
CA GLY A 376 -11.54 -28.29 -20.41
C GLY A 376 -12.44 -29.48 -20.79
N LYS A 377 -11.86 -30.58 -21.29
CA LYS A 377 -12.62 -31.80 -21.62
C LYS A 377 -12.81 -32.67 -20.38
N TRP A 378 -14.04 -33.09 -20.15
CA TRP A 378 -14.36 -34.02 -19.08
C TRP A 378 -13.93 -35.44 -19.41
N GLY A 379 -13.29 -36.09 -18.45
CA GLY A 379 -12.93 -37.51 -18.50
C GLY A 379 -14.10 -38.42 -18.07
N PRO A 380 -13.85 -39.72 -17.91
CA PRO A 380 -14.87 -40.64 -17.47
C PRO A 380 -15.25 -40.39 -16.00
N LEU A 381 -16.53 -40.63 -15.66
CA LEU A 381 -16.97 -40.66 -14.28
C LEU A 381 -16.37 -41.86 -13.55
N THR A 382 -15.75 -41.60 -12.40
CA THR A 382 -15.23 -42.61 -11.50
C THR A 382 -16.15 -42.75 -10.29
N LYS A 383 -16.47 -44.00 -9.88
CA LYS A 383 -17.30 -44.24 -8.70
C LYS A 383 -16.77 -45.45 -7.88
N VAL A 384 -16.89 -45.34 -6.57
CA VAL A 384 -16.58 -46.40 -5.60
C VAL A 384 -17.75 -46.60 -4.68
N GLU A 385 -18.19 -47.84 -4.54
CA GLU A 385 -19.28 -48.21 -3.64
C GLU A 385 -18.78 -48.42 -2.20
N PHE A 386 -19.56 -47.94 -1.24
CA PHE A 386 -19.35 -48.22 0.18
C PHE A 386 -20.71 -48.29 0.90
N SER A 387 -20.72 -48.88 2.10
CA SER A 387 -21.93 -48.94 2.94
C SER A 387 -21.64 -48.47 4.35
N THR A 388 -22.52 -47.65 4.89
CA THR A 388 -22.51 -47.27 6.32
C THR A 388 -22.76 -48.45 7.22
N LYS A 389 -22.27 -48.39 8.46
CA LYS A 389 -22.40 -49.49 9.46
C LYS A 389 -23.80 -49.53 10.08
#